data_11ef1720bf9b1720e74333504e626347
#
_entry.id   11ef1720bf9b1720e74333504e626347
#
_cell.length_a   1.000
_cell.length_b   1.000
_cell.length_c   1.000
_cell.angle_alpha   90.00
_cell.angle_beta   90.00
_cell.angle_gamma   90.00
#
_symmetry.space_group_name_H-M   'P 1'
#
loop_
_entity.id
_entity.type
_entity.pdbx_description
1 polymer ?
#
loop_
_entity_poly.entity_id
_entity_poly.type
_entity_poly.pdbx_seq_one_letter_code
_entity_poly.pdbx_strand_id
1 'polypeptide(L)'
;MNGNAYAETAIKKYFVKELDVFGIKILGLKNTPDTKMQNAKSILEQWLDNDNDKKPDNILVVNQLVENNCSMTMGKSIRKIDNILDKKLIKEGVSETQVNRMFALASNEPEIAYLEEILHMITSCGYAKVYPKIFGEEKGTKIALAMDKARGGFFDKVPKSYPKDAWYTYDDKYCDYSCMITEYFYWSLTSYLGIQKNRFDEISEEWKFNTKEKMKKDLLMKDLLNNEKFKIPKIAPSFN
;
A
#
# COMPACT_ATOMS: atom_id res chain seq x y z
N MET A 1 18.29 9.42 26.59
CA MET A 1 18.18 8.39 25.53
C MET A 1 17.38 9.00 24.41
N ASN A 2 17.87 8.97 23.17
CA ASN A 2 17.15 9.56 22.05
C ASN A 2 15.80 8.85 21.87
N GLY A 3 14.70 9.60 21.65
CA GLY A 3 13.34 9.07 21.54
C GLY A 3 13.21 7.93 20.51
N ASN A 4 14.07 7.89 19.51
CA ASN A 4 14.13 6.83 18.51
C ASN A 4 14.60 5.47 19.08
N ALA A 5 15.60 5.45 19.97
CA ALA A 5 16.07 4.21 20.61
C ALA A 5 15.05 3.60 21.57
N TYR A 6 14.23 4.44 22.20
CA TYR A 6 13.14 3.98 23.07
C TYR A 6 12.01 3.33 22.27
N ALA A 7 11.58 3.97 21.19
CA ALA A 7 10.54 3.42 20.31
C ALA A 7 10.98 2.07 19.68
N GLU A 8 12.23 1.96 19.25
CA GLU A 8 12.77 0.71 18.71
C GLU A 8 12.75 -0.41 19.75
N THR A 9 13.11 -0.12 21.02
CA THR A 9 13.07 -1.09 22.12
C THR A 9 11.63 -1.57 22.38
N ALA A 10 10.67 -0.64 22.41
CA ALA A 10 9.25 -0.97 22.62
C ALA A 10 8.71 -1.84 21.46
N ILE A 11 9.05 -1.53 20.21
CA ILE A 11 8.64 -2.30 19.03
C ILE A 11 9.21 -3.72 19.09
N LYS A 12 10.51 -3.88 19.37
CA LYS A 12 11.20 -5.19 19.46
C LYS A 12 10.67 -6.09 20.58
N LYS A 13 10.04 -5.55 21.60
CA LYS A 13 9.37 -6.33 22.64
C LYS A 13 8.23 -7.21 22.09
N TYR A 14 7.53 -6.75 21.06
CA TYR A 14 6.40 -7.45 20.44
C TYR A 14 6.78 -8.12 19.13
N PHE A 15 7.50 -7.40 18.28
CA PHE A 15 7.94 -7.87 16.98
C PHE A 15 9.38 -8.38 17.08
N VAL A 16 9.51 -9.67 17.34
CA VAL A 16 10.80 -10.33 17.63
C VAL A 16 11.48 -10.93 16.41
N LYS A 17 10.80 -10.91 15.26
CA LYS A 17 11.33 -11.33 13.97
C LYS A 17 11.47 -10.11 13.09
N GLU A 18 12.54 -10.06 12.31
CA GLU A 18 12.85 -8.95 11.41
C GLU A 18 13.46 -9.47 10.11
N LEU A 19 13.00 -8.94 8.99
CA LEU A 19 13.64 -9.03 7.67
C LEU A 19 13.85 -7.61 7.15
N ASP A 20 14.76 -7.47 6.22
CA ASP A 20 15.13 -6.18 5.61
C ASP A 20 15.05 -6.26 4.09
N VAL A 21 14.54 -5.19 3.47
CA VAL A 21 14.55 -4.96 2.03
C VAL A 21 14.96 -3.52 1.78
N PHE A 22 16.14 -3.29 1.29
CA PHE A 22 16.70 -1.95 1.01
C PHE A 22 16.62 -0.99 2.21
N GLY A 23 16.69 -1.49 3.44
CA GLY A 23 16.55 -0.72 4.67
C GLY A 23 15.13 -0.63 5.24
N ILE A 24 14.13 -1.12 4.51
CA ILE A 24 12.73 -1.18 4.96
C ILE A 24 12.50 -2.46 5.74
N LYS A 25 11.89 -2.35 6.93
CA LYS A 25 11.71 -3.47 7.84
C LYS A 25 10.39 -4.21 7.63
N ILE A 26 10.47 -5.55 7.68
CA ILE A 26 9.32 -6.44 7.83
C ILE A 26 9.42 -7.06 9.23
N LEU A 27 8.50 -6.70 10.09
CA LEU A 27 8.51 -7.02 11.51
C LEU A 27 7.49 -8.11 11.82
N GLY A 28 7.90 -9.19 12.41
CA GLY A 28 7.03 -10.35 12.70
C GLY A 28 6.84 -10.60 14.19
N LEU A 29 5.60 -10.91 14.58
CA LEU A 29 5.33 -11.47 15.89
C LEU A 29 5.99 -12.85 16.01
N LYS A 30 6.27 -13.31 17.25
CA LYS A 30 6.93 -14.60 17.53
C LYS A 30 6.36 -15.78 16.74
N ASN A 31 5.04 -15.82 16.58
CA ASN A 31 4.32 -16.93 15.93
C ASN A 31 4.01 -16.69 14.44
N THR A 32 4.57 -15.64 13.83
CA THR A 32 4.46 -15.44 12.38
C THR A 32 5.31 -16.49 11.67
N PRO A 33 4.77 -17.28 10.72
CA PRO A 33 5.55 -18.26 9.97
C PRO A 33 6.67 -17.59 9.15
N ASP A 34 7.88 -18.13 9.19
CA ASP A 34 9.02 -17.56 8.46
C ASP A 34 8.80 -17.57 6.95
N THR A 35 8.16 -18.62 6.40
CA THR A 35 7.79 -18.69 4.99
C THR A 35 6.88 -17.53 4.56
N LYS A 36 5.95 -17.13 5.40
CA LYS A 36 5.04 -16.00 5.14
C LYS A 36 5.76 -14.64 5.19
N MET A 37 6.73 -14.50 6.09
CA MET A 37 7.60 -13.32 6.11
C MET A 37 8.50 -13.26 4.87
N GLN A 38 9.04 -14.40 4.40
CA GLN A 38 9.82 -14.48 3.17
C GLN A 38 8.98 -14.13 1.94
N ASN A 39 7.70 -14.54 1.89
CA ASN A 39 6.78 -14.13 0.84
C ASN A 39 6.60 -12.61 0.82
N ALA A 40 6.33 -11.99 1.99
CA ALA A 40 6.21 -10.53 2.08
C ALA A 40 7.51 -9.82 1.65
N LYS A 41 8.67 -10.38 2.04
CA LYS A 41 9.98 -9.88 1.60
C LYS A 41 10.12 -9.92 0.09
N SER A 42 9.83 -11.06 -0.52
CA SER A 42 9.90 -11.25 -1.98
C SER A 42 8.98 -10.28 -2.73
N ILE A 43 7.76 -10.07 -2.24
CA ILE A 43 6.81 -9.13 -2.86
C ILE A 43 7.29 -7.68 -2.72
N LEU A 44 7.82 -7.29 -1.56
CA LEU A 44 8.36 -5.94 -1.35
C LEU A 44 9.58 -5.70 -2.24
N GLU A 45 10.49 -6.67 -2.37
CA GLU A 45 11.62 -6.61 -3.30
C GLU A 45 11.15 -6.40 -4.73
N GLN A 46 10.19 -7.19 -5.22
CA GLN A 46 9.68 -7.11 -6.60
C GLN A 46 8.94 -5.80 -6.90
N TRP A 47 8.29 -5.19 -5.91
CA TRP A 47 7.67 -3.88 -6.07
C TRP A 47 8.70 -2.74 -6.17
N LEU A 48 9.85 -2.85 -5.50
CA LEU A 48 10.85 -1.81 -5.42
C LEU A 48 12.01 -1.97 -6.42
N ASP A 49 12.29 -3.18 -6.85
CA ASP A 49 13.31 -3.60 -7.82
C ASP A 49 12.61 -4.46 -8.88
N ASN A 50 11.91 -3.80 -9.78
CA ASN A 50 10.99 -4.46 -10.71
C ASN A 50 11.72 -5.08 -11.93
N ASP A 51 12.95 -4.66 -12.21
CA ASP A 51 13.83 -5.24 -13.23
C ASP A 51 14.82 -6.28 -12.68
N ASN A 52 14.80 -6.48 -11.33
CA ASN A 52 15.59 -7.47 -10.58
C ASN A 52 17.11 -7.30 -10.75
N ASP A 53 17.59 -6.05 -10.84
CA ASP A 53 19.04 -5.72 -10.92
C ASP A 53 19.70 -5.59 -9.53
N LYS A 54 18.95 -5.83 -8.45
CA LYS A 54 19.35 -5.72 -7.03
C LYS A 54 19.51 -4.29 -6.55
N LYS A 55 18.89 -3.35 -7.22
CA LYS A 55 18.83 -1.94 -6.83
C LYS A 55 17.41 -1.41 -6.91
N PRO A 56 17.02 -0.46 -6.04
CA PRO A 56 15.71 0.15 -6.15
C PRO A 56 15.54 0.94 -7.45
N ASP A 57 14.46 0.69 -8.21
CA ASP A 57 14.13 1.47 -9.41
C ASP A 57 13.92 2.95 -9.10
N ASN A 58 13.29 3.25 -7.97
CA ASN A 58 13.07 4.60 -7.48
C ASN A 58 13.71 4.81 -6.11
N ILE A 59 14.99 5.19 -6.12
CA ILE A 59 15.75 5.41 -4.89
C ILE A 59 15.15 6.50 -3.99
N LEU A 60 14.47 7.51 -4.55
CA LEU A 60 13.84 8.56 -3.76
C LEU A 60 12.68 8.00 -2.93
N VAL A 61 11.89 7.09 -3.51
CA VAL A 61 10.80 6.42 -2.81
C VAL A 61 11.34 5.53 -1.70
N VAL A 62 12.38 4.73 -1.98
CA VAL A 62 13.00 3.87 -0.96
C VAL A 62 13.61 4.69 0.18
N ASN A 63 14.36 5.74 -0.13
CA ASN A 63 14.92 6.62 0.89
C ASN A 63 13.84 7.23 1.77
N GLN A 64 12.71 7.65 1.17
CA GLN A 64 11.59 8.22 1.92
C GLN A 64 10.93 7.20 2.85
N LEU A 65 10.77 5.95 2.41
CA LEU A 65 10.26 4.85 3.24
C LEU A 65 11.17 4.61 4.46
N VAL A 66 12.49 4.58 4.23
CA VAL A 66 13.49 4.39 5.29
C VAL A 66 13.53 5.58 6.25
N GLU A 67 13.58 6.81 5.76
CA GLU A 67 13.58 8.03 6.58
C GLU A 67 12.34 8.16 7.44
N ASN A 68 11.20 7.73 6.92
CA ASN A 68 9.94 7.71 7.66
C ASN A 68 9.82 6.52 8.62
N ASN A 69 10.77 5.60 8.65
CA ASN A 69 10.69 4.32 9.38
C ASN A 69 9.41 3.53 9.05
N CYS A 70 8.99 3.52 7.77
CA CYS A 70 7.85 2.75 7.36
C CYS A 70 8.19 1.25 7.39
N SER A 71 7.25 0.43 7.85
CA SER A 71 7.47 -1.01 8.01
C SER A 71 6.19 -1.82 7.79
N MET A 72 6.36 -3.06 7.32
CA MET A 72 5.30 -4.05 7.38
C MET A 72 5.34 -4.76 8.72
N THR A 73 4.19 -4.93 9.37
CA THR A 73 4.05 -5.67 10.63
C THR A 73 3.20 -6.91 10.41
N MET A 74 3.73 -8.07 10.76
CA MET A 74 3.10 -9.36 10.45
C MET A 74 2.76 -10.18 11.70
N GLY A 75 1.61 -10.83 11.64
CA GLY A 75 1.11 -11.74 12.67
C GLY A 75 0.04 -12.65 12.09
N LYS A 76 -0.48 -13.61 12.87
CA LYS A 76 -1.56 -14.50 12.41
C LYS A 76 -2.92 -13.81 12.25
N SER A 77 -3.09 -12.61 12.80
CA SER A 77 -4.39 -11.93 12.85
C SER A 77 -4.20 -10.43 12.87
N ILE A 78 -4.88 -9.73 11.98
CA ILE A 78 -4.95 -8.26 11.94
C ILE A 78 -5.33 -7.73 13.32
N ARG A 79 -6.42 -8.19 13.91
CA ARG A 79 -6.88 -7.74 15.25
C ARG A 79 -5.78 -7.79 16.32
N LYS A 80 -4.87 -8.79 16.24
CA LYS A 80 -3.76 -8.90 17.21
C LYS A 80 -2.67 -7.88 16.91
N ILE A 81 -2.39 -7.62 15.66
CA ILE A 81 -1.43 -6.60 15.24
C ILE A 81 -1.95 -5.22 15.66
N ASP A 82 -3.17 -4.86 15.30
CA ASP A 82 -3.82 -3.58 15.64
C ASP A 82 -3.85 -3.34 17.14
N ASN A 83 -4.18 -4.36 17.93
CA ASN A 83 -4.13 -4.21 19.40
C ASN A 83 -2.71 -3.91 19.93
N ILE A 84 -1.67 -4.37 19.25
CA ILE A 84 -0.29 -4.02 19.60
C ILE A 84 0.02 -2.61 19.15
N LEU A 85 -0.29 -2.26 17.92
CA LEU A 85 -0.02 -0.96 17.31
C LEU A 85 -0.77 0.15 18.08
N ASP A 86 -2.10 0.09 18.11
CA ASP A 86 -2.95 1.19 18.56
C ASP A 86 -3.03 1.31 20.09
N LYS A 87 -2.78 0.22 20.82
CA LYS A 87 -2.95 0.23 22.27
C LYS A 87 -1.65 0.03 23.04
N LYS A 88 -0.85 -1.00 22.66
CA LYS A 88 0.31 -1.36 23.47
C LYS A 88 1.50 -0.45 23.19
N LEU A 89 1.83 -0.22 21.90
CA LEU A 89 2.94 0.65 21.53
C LEU A 89 2.67 2.11 21.93
N ILE A 90 1.47 2.60 21.74
CA ILE A 90 1.08 3.95 22.20
C ILE A 90 1.22 4.07 23.72
N LYS A 91 0.74 3.07 24.49
CA LYS A 91 0.91 3.05 25.94
C LYS A 91 2.38 3.00 26.39
N GLU A 92 3.25 2.39 25.58
CA GLU A 92 4.70 2.37 25.81
C GLU A 92 5.40 3.63 25.25
N GLY A 93 4.68 4.66 24.83
CA GLY A 93 5.22 5.95 24.39
C GLY A 93 5.75 6.00 22.96
N VAL A 94 5.45 5.01 22.11
CA VAL A 94 5.67 5.12 20.66
C VAL A 94 4.65 6.12 20.12
N SER A 95 5.09 7.07 19.31
CA SER A 95 4.21 8.11 18.77
C SER A 95 3.17 7.53 17.80
N GLU A 96 1.96 8.12 17.76
CA GLU A 96 0.93 7.79 16.77
C GLU A 96 1.46 7.91 15.34
N THR A 97 2.28 8.93 15.07
CA THR A 97 2.93 9.10 13.76
C THR A 97 3.78 7.90 13.38
N GLN A 98 4.52 7.29 14.32
CA GLN A 98 5.30 6.09 14.05
C GLN A 98 4.39 4.87 13.87
N VAL A 99 3.37 4.72 14.71
CA VAL A 99 2.41 3.61 14.60
C VAL A 99 1.68 3.64 13.26
N ASN A 100 1.24 4.81 12.80
CA ASN A 100 0.57 4.99 11.50
C ASN A 100 1.47 4.70 10.27
N ARG A 101 2.76 4.46 10.48
CA ARG A 101 3.72 4.03 9.45
C ARG A 101 4.07 2.53 9.53
N MET A 102 3.38 1.79 10.39
CA MET A 102 3.54 0.36 10.59
C MET A 102 2.33 -0.37 10.01
N PHE A 103 2.41 -0.72 8.74
CA PHE A 103 1.31 -1.35 7.99
C PHE A 103 1.11 -2.81 8.41
N ALA A 104 -0.12 -3.19 8.68
CA ALA A 104 -0.47 -4.51 9.21
C ALA A 104 -0.77 -5.51 8.08
N LEU A 105 -0.23 -6.72 8.18
CA LEU A 105 -0.49 -7.83 7.26
C LEU A 105 -0.66 -9.14 8.03
N ALA A 106 -1.85 -9.75 7.96
CA ALA A 106 -2.03 -11.06 8.58
C ALA A 106 -1.42 -12.17 7.71
N SER A 107 -0.68 -13.07 8.36
CA SER A 107 0.03 -14.14 7.65
C SER A 107 -0.88 -15.23 7.07
N ASN A 108 -2.16 -15.28 7.44
CA ASN A 108 -3.18 -16.17 6.90
C ASN A 108 -4.02 -15.54 5.79
N GLU A 109 -3.78 -14.27 5.45
CA GLU A 109 -4.44 -13.64 4.32
C GLU A 109 -4.04 -14.31 2.99
N PRO A 110 -4.91 -14.22 1.96
CA PRO A 110 -4.59 -14.70 0.62
C PRO A 110 -3.43 -13.89 0.01
N GLU A 111 -2.80 -14.45 -1.00
CA GLU A 111 -1.64 -13.83 -1.66
C GLU A 111 -1.93 -12.41 -2.18
N ILE A 112 -3.14 -12.18 -2.66
CA ILE A 112 -3.54 -10.87 -3.15
C ILE A 112 -3.42 -9.76 -2.09
N ALA A 113 -3.69 -10.06 -0.81
CA ALA A 113 -3.55 -9.11 0.28
C ALA A 113 -2.07 -8.73 0.54
N TYR A 114 -1.12 -9.63 0.25
CA TYR A 114 0.30 -9.28 0.33
C TYR A 114 0.69 -8.23 -0.73
N LEU A 115 0.15 -8.37 -1.94
CA LEU A 115 0.37 -7.40 -3.02
C LEU A 115 -0.22 -6.03 -2.65
N GLU A 116 -1.41 -6.05 -2.06
CA GLU A 116 -2.20 -4.88 -1.68
C GLU A 116 -1.54 -4.10 -0.53
N GLU A 117 -1.39 -4.71 0.63
CA GLU A 117 -0.90 -4.04 1.83
C GLU A 117 0.54 -3.52 1.68
N ILE A 118 1.39 -4.28 0.99
CA ILE A 118 2.76 -3.83 0.70
C ILE A 118 2.75 -2.64 -0.26
N LEU A 119 1.88 -2.66 -1.26
CA LEU A 119 1.75 -1.53 -2.19
C LEU A 119 1.18 -0.29 -1.49
N HIS A 120 0.22 -0.45 -0.56
CA HIS A 120 -0.31 0.64 0.27
C HIS A 120 0.81 1.31 1.08
N MET A 121 1.68 0.55 1.71
CA MET A 121 2.86 1.10 2.40
C MET A 121 3.76 1.90 1.44
N ILE A 122 4.08 1.35 0.28
CA ILE A 122 4.95 2.00 -0.72
C ILE A 122 4.31 3.30 -1.23
N THR A 123 3.01 3.31 -1.46
CA THR A 123 2.30 4.49 -1.99
C THR A 123 2.15 5.57 -0.94
N SER A 124 1.62 5.25 0.23
CA SER A 124 1.31 6.24 1.29
C SER A 124 2.58 6.82 1.95
N CYS A 125 3.54 5.96 2.26
CA CYS A 125 4.79 6.38 2.91
C CYS A 125 5.87 6.86 1.91
N GLY A 126 5.83 6.39 0.67
CA GLY A 126 6.83 6.65 -0.35
C GLY A 126 6.34 7.63 -1.41
N TYR A 127 5.60 7.17 -2.41
CA TYR A 127 5.19 7.99 -3.56
C TYR A 127 4.44 9.26 -3.17
N ALA A 128 3.49 9.18 -2.25
CA ALA A 128 2.71 10.33 -1.79
C ALA A 128 3.58 11.42 -1.14
N LYS A 129 4.69 11.05 -0.50
CA LYS A 129 5.61 11.96 0.18
C LYS A 129 6.66 12.53 -0.78
N VAL A 130 7.20 11.71 -1.70
CA VAL A 130 8.20 12.14 -2.69
C VAL A 130 7.57 13.02 -3.77
N TYR A 131 6.34 12.71 -4.18
CA TYR A 131 5.63 13.42 -5.25
C TYR A 131 4.28 13.96 -4.78
N PRO A 132 4.22 14.85 -3.76
CA PRO A 132 2.97 15.21 -3.09
C PRO A 132 1.92 15.84 -4.00
N LYS A 133 2.32 16.60 -5.02
CA LYS A 133 1.37 17.19 -6.00
C LYS A 133 0.83 16.17 -7.02
N ILE A 134 1.45 14.99 -7.10
CA ILE A 134 1.10 13.95 -8.07
C ILE A 134 0.35 12.83 -7.37
N PHE A 135 0.98 12.20 -6.37
CA PHE A 135 0.49 11.01 -5.65
C PHE A 135 0.07 11.31 -4.20
N GLY A 136 0.06 12.58 -3.78
CA GLY A 136 -0.44 12.96 -2.45
C GLY A 136 -1.89 12.52 -2.26
N GLU A 137 -2.19 12.06 -1.06
CA GLU A 137 -3.49 11.50 -0.69
C GLU A 137 -4.45 12.61 -0.22
N GLU A 138 -4.54 13.68 -1.02
CA GLU A 138 -5.37 14.86 -0.74
C GLU A 138 -6.02 15.42 -2.00
N LYS A 139 -7.09 16.17 -1.80
CA LYS A 139 -7.84 16.80 -2.90
C LYS A 139 -6.94 17.71 -3.75
N GLY A 140 -7.08 17.60 -5.07
CA GLY A 140 -6.39 18.46 -6.03
C GLY A 140 -5.05 17.90 -6.54
N THR A 141 -4.57 16.80 -6.00
CA THR A 141 -3.43 16.07 -6.57
C THR A 141 -3.82 15.39 -7.88
N LYS A 142 -2.85 15.02 -8.71
CA LYS A 142 -3.17 14.41 -10.01
C LYS A 142 -3.86 13.06 -9.85
N ILE A 143 -3.44 12.25 -8.89
CA ILE A 143 -4.10 10.97 -8.61
C ILE A 143 -5.52 11.17 -8.05
N ALA A 144 -5.72 12.16 -7.19
CA ALA A 144 -7.04 12.49 -6.66
C ALA A 144 -8.00 12.94 -7.76
N LEU A 145 -7.54 13.75 -8.72
CA LEU A 145 -8.33 14.15 -9.88
C LEU A 145 -8.69 12.96 -10.78
N ALA A 146 -7.77 12.00 -10.94
CA ALA A 146 -8.04 10.76 -11.67
C ALA A 146 -9.08 9.91 -10.94
N MET A 147 -8.94 9.74 -9.61
CA MET A 147 -9.91 9.04 -8.77
C MET A 147 -11.29 9.70 -8.81
N ASP A 148 -11.36 11.02 -8.65
CA ASP A 148 -12.65 11.74 -8.70
C ASP A 148 -13.35 11.54 -10.04
N LYS A 149 -12.62 11.54 -11.14
CA LYS A 149 -13.17 11.20 -12.45
C LYS A 149 -13.66 9.75 -12.50
N ALA A 150 -12.90 8.81 -11.93
CA ALA A 150 -13.27 7.39 -11.90
C ALA A 150 -14.55 7.14 -11.08
N ARG A 151 -14.77 7.92 -10.04
CA ARG A 151 -15.95 7.87 -9.16
C ARG A 151 -17.16 8.63 -9.73
N GLY A 152 -16.96 9.40 -10.82
CA GLY A 152 -17.99 10.27 -11.40
C GLY A 152 -18.18 11.60 -10.66
N GLY A 153 -17.25 11.97 -9.77
CA GLY A 153 -17.26 13.22 -9.02
C GLY A 153 -16.42 13.19 -7.74
N PHE A 154 -16.28 14.34 -7.12
CA PHE A 154 -15.67 14.47 -5.80
C PHE A 154 -16.63 13.99 -4.69
N PHE A 155 -16.19 13.06 -3.86
CA PHE A 155 -16.87 12.60 -2.67
C PHE A 155 -15.84 12.46 -1.54
N ASP A 156 -15.98 13.24 -0.47
CA ASP A 156 -15.10 13.18 0.71
C ASP A 156 -15.31 11.92 1.57
N LYS A 157 -16.47 11.29 1.39
CA LYS A 157 -16.87 10.01 2.00
C LYS A 157 -17.57 9.14 0.97
N VAL A 158 -17.76 7.88 1.27
CA VAL A 158 -18.56 6.96 0.46
C VAL A 158 -19.97 7.54 0.27
N PRO A 159 -20.41 7.84 -0.96
CA PRO A 159 -21.74 8.38 -1.22
C PRO A 159 -22.81 7.30 -1.04
N LYS A 160 -24.08 7.71 -0.91
CA LYS A 160 -25.21 6.75 -0.88
C LYS A 160 -25.34 5.94 -2.17
N SER A 161 -24.93 6.53 -3.29
CA SER A 161 -24.85 5.86 -4.59
C SER A 161 -23.85 6.60 -5.47
N TYR A 162 -23.08 5.86 -6.25
CA TYR A 162 -22.20 6.40 -7.27
C TYR A 162 -22.95 6.69 -8.58
N PRO A 163 -22.50 7.63 -9.42
CA PRO A 163 -23.00 7.81 -10.78
C PRO A 163 -22.89 6.51 -11.60
N LYS A 164 -23.84 6.30 -12.52
CA LYS A 164 -23.92 5.05 -13.32
C LYS A 164 -22.70 4.77 -14.19
N ASP A 165 -22.00 5.80 -14.60
CA ASP A 165 -20.78 5.74 -15.42
C ASP A 165 -19.49 5.62 -14.60
N ALA A 166 -19.57 5.67 -13.26
CA ALA A 166 -18.43 5.42 -12.40
C ALA A 166 -17.86 4.01 -12.61
N TRP A 167 -16.54 3.91 -12.64
CA TRP A 167 -15.82 2.63 -12.72
C TRP A 167 -15.02 2.28 -11.47
N TYR A 168 -14.96 3.19 -10.50
CA TYR A 168 -14.47 3.00 -9.16
C TYR A 168 -15.59 3.37 -8.18
N THR A 169 -16.10 2.38 -7.47
CA THR A 169 -17.28 2.48 -6.61
C THR A 169 -17.05 1.83 -5.25
N TYR A 170 -15.86 2.05 -4.68
CA TYR A 170 -15.43 1.55 -3.38
C TYR A 170 -16.41 1.94 -2.28
N ASP A 171 -16.82 1.00 -1.43
CA ASP A 171 -17.97 1.17 -0.53
C ASP A 171 -17.64 1.03 0.97
N ASP A 172 -16.36 0.82 1.34
CA ASP A 172 -15.98 0.79 2.75
C ASP A 172 -16.20 2.15 3.41
N LYS A 173 -17.17 2.20 4.31
CA LYS A 173 -17.57 3.43 5.02
C LYS A 173 -16.52 3.96 6.00
N TYR A 174 -15.53 3.16 6.36
CA TYR A 174 -14.42 3.56 7.22
C TYR A 174 -13.25 4.14 6.43
N CYS A 175 -13.24 3.96 5.13
CA CYS A 175 -12.24 4.51 4.23
C CYS A 175 -12.56 5.97 3.91
N ASP A 176 -11.74 6.87 4.39
CA ASP A 176 -11.83 8.30 4.08
C ASP A 176 -11.29 8.62 2.68
N TYR A 177 -11.26 9.90 2.31
CA TYR A 177 -10.81 10.33 0.99
C TYR A 177 -9.35 9.94 0.70
N SER A 178 -8.47 10.00 1.70
CA SER A 178 -7.06 9.62 1.55
C SER A 178 -6.90 8.12 1.34
N CYS A 179 -7.59 7.32 2.12
CA CYS A 179 -7.68 5.88 1.96
C CYS A 179 -8.21 5.50 0.57
N MET A 180 -9.27 6.14 0.08
CA MET A 180 -9.83 5.87 -1.24
C MET A 180 -8.85 6.19 -2.39
N ILE A 181 -7.94 7.15 -2.22
CA ILE A 181 -6.86 7.41 -3.19
C ILE A 181 -5.86 6.26 -3.22
N THR A 182 -5.49 5.73 -2.06
CA THR A 182 -4.59 4.58 -1.93
C THR A 182 -5.18 3.34 -2.59
N GLU A 183 -6.45 3.05 -2.31
CA GLU A 183 -7.20 1.96 -2.95
C GLU A 183 -7.33 2.12 -4.46
N TYR A 184 -7.62 3.33 -4.93
CA TYR A 184 -7.69 3.61 -6.36
C TYR A 184 -6.35 3.37 -7.07
N PHE A 185 -5.22 3.72 -6.41
CA PHE A 185 -3.89 3.41 -6.95
C PHE A 185 -3.68 1.90 -7.06
N TYR A 186 -4.00 1.14 -6.00
CA TYR A 186 -3.91 -0.32 -5.97
C TYR A 186 -4.73 -0.95 -7.11
N TRP A 187 -6.02 -0.65 -7.21
CA TRP A 187 -6.88 -1.17 -8.28
C TRP A 187 -6.36 -0.85 -9.67
N SER A 188 -5.91 0.38 -9.87
CA SER A 188 -5.42 0.85 -11.16
C SER A 188 -4.12 0.17 -11.57
N LEU A 189 -3.11 0.14 -10.71
CA LEU A 189 -1.82 -0.45 -11.02
C LEU A 189 -1.94 -1.97 -11.20
N THR A 190 -2.60 -2.66 -10.28
CA THR A 190 -2.75 -4.12 -10.34
C THR A 190 -3.57 -4.57 -11.57
N SER A 191 -4.58 -3.81 -11.96
CA SER A 191 -5.30 -4.05 -13.23
C SER A 191 -4.45 -3.79 -14.46
N TYR A 192 -3.66 -2.70 -14.44
CA TYR A 192 -2.74 -2.38 -15.52
C TYR A 192 -1.67 -3.44 -15.72
N LEU A 193 -1.21 -4.07 -14.63
CA LEU A 193 -0.27 -5.19 -14.62
C LEU A 193 -0.91 -6.56 -14.89
N GLY A 194 -2.25 -6.62 -14.96
CA GLY A 194 -3.00 -7.84 -15.28
C GLY A 194 -3.30 -8.75 -14.08
N ILE A 195 -2.98 -8.34 -12.86
CA ILE A 195 -3.25 -9.11 -11.63
C ILE A 195 -4.76 -9.32 -11.45
N GLN A 196 -5.59 -8.32 -11.76
CA GLN A 196 -7.04 -8.36 -11.56
C GLN A 196 -7.81 -9.03 -12.71
N LYS A 197 -7.11 -9.51 -13.77
CA LYS A 197 -7.74 -9.96 -15.02
C LYS A 197 -8.86 -10.98 -14.81
N ASN A 198 -8.66 -11.94 -13.93
CA ASN A 198 -9.58 -13.08 -13.72
C ASN A 198 -10.52 -12.90 -12.52
N ARG A 199 -10.54 -11.70 -11.89
CA ARG A 199 -11.31 -11.42 -10.66
C ARG A 199 -12.56 -10.57 -10.92
N PHE A 200 -12.98 -10.39 -12.17
CA PHE A 200 -14.06 -9.45 -12.50
C PHE A 200 -15.36 -9.74 -11.72
N ASP A 201 -15.76 -11.00 -11.63
CA ASP A 201 -17.00 -11.39 -10.94
C ASP A 201 -16.93 -11.10 -9.42
N GLU A 202 -15.73 -11.11 -8.85
CA GLU A 202 -15.48 -10.82 -7.44
C GLU A 202 -15.49 -9.31 -7.14
N ILE A 203 -14.91 -8.50 -8.05
CA ILE A 203 -14.56 -7.10 -7.78
C ILE A 203 -15.39 -6.08 -8.56
N SER A 204 -16.28 -6.52 -9.45
CA SER A 204 -17.00 -5.64 -10.40
C SER A 204 -17.93 -4.62 -9.74
N GLU A 205 -18.36 -4.86 -8.51
CA GLU A 205 -19.16 -3.89 -7.74
C GLU A 205 -18.36 -2.69 -7.26
N GLU A 206 -17.04 -2.87 -7.07
CA GLU A 206 -16.13 -1.81 -6.64
C GLU A 206 -15.25 -1.28 -7.76
N TRP A 207 -14.81 -2.18 -8.66
CA TRP A 207 -13.86 -1.86 -9.70
C TRP A 207 -14.22 -2.50 -11.05
N LYS A 208 -14.46 -1.69 -12.09
CA LYS A 208 -14.88 -2.16 -13.41
C LYS A 208 -13.76 -2.34 -14.42
N PHE A 209 -12.59 -1.70 -14.18
CA PHE A 209 -11.46 -1.70 -15.13
C PHE A 209 -10.39 -2.74 -14.79
N ASN A 210 -10.79 -3.99 -14.57
CA ASN A 210 -9.97 -5.11 -14.11
C ASN A 210 -8.89 -5.61 -15.09
N THR A 211 -8.73 -5.01 -16.26
CA THR A 211 -7.73 -5.42 -17.28
C THR A 211 -6.96 -4.22 -17.80
N LYS A 212 -5.76 -4.48 -18.32
CA LYS A 212 -4.92 -3.46 -18.98
C LYS A 212 -5.68 -2.74 -20.12
N GLU A 213 -6.48 -3.48 -20.89
CA GLU A 213 -7.26 -2.90 -21.99
C GLU A 213 -8.34 -1.94 -21.47
N LYS A 214 -9.05 -2.32 -20.40
CA LYS A 214 -10.03 -1.43 -19.78
C LYS A 214 -9.34 -0.20 -19.14
N MET A 215 -8.18 -0.38 -18.48
CA MET A 215 -7.40 0.70 -17.89
C MET A 215 -6.91 1.76 -18.89
N LYS A 216 -6.78 1.42 -20.18
CA LYS A 216 -6.49 2.40 -21.22
C LYS A 216 -7.54 3.50 -21.37
N LYS A 217 -8.77 3.28 -20.86
CA LYS A 217 -9.86 4.25 -20.86
C LYS A 217 -9.74 5.29 -19.74
N ASP A 218 -9.03 4.96 -18.66
CA ASP A 218 -8.66 5.90 -17.61
C ASP A 218 -7.42 6.70 -18.03
N LEU A 219 -7.63 7.73 -18.83
CA LEU A 219 -6.54 8.49 -19.44
C LEU A 219 -5.65 9.18 -18.43
N LEU A 220 -6.22 9.71 -17.35
CA LEU A 220 -5.45 10.42 -16.30
C LEU A 220 -4.53 9.45 -15.55
N MET A 221 -5.07 8.32 -15.14
CA MET A 221 -4.27 7.31 -14.43
C MET A 221 -3.26 6.63 -15.36
N LYS A 222 -3.65 6.34 -16.61
CA LYS A 222 -2.74 5.80 -17.63
C LYS A 222 -1.51 6.70 -17.82
N ASP A 223 -1.70 8.02 -17.88
CA ASP A 223 -0.59 8.97 -18.02
C ASP A 223 0.34 8.95 -16.81
N LEU A 224 -0.19 8.81 -15.60
CA LEU A 224 0.61 8.65 -14.38
C LEU A 224 1.40 7.34 -14.40
N LEU A 225 0.75 6.22 -14.71
CA LEU A 225 1.36 4.90 -14.73
C LEU A 225 2.47 4.76 -15.80
N ASN A 226 2.38 5.49 -16.91
CA ASN A 226 3.37 5.43 -18.00
C ASN A 226 4.46 6.49 -17.91
N ASN A 227 4.42 7.37 -16.94
CA ASN A 227 5.44 8.42 -16.80
C ASN A 227 6.72 7.85 -16.18
N GLU A 228 7.76 7.71 -17.02
CA GLU A 228 9.06 7.12 -16.62
C GLU A 228 9.75 7.85 -15.47
N LYS A 229 9.41 9.11 -15.20
CA LYS A 229 9.93 9.87 -14.06
C LYS A 229 9.62 9.21 -12.72
N PHE A 230 8.47 8.55 -12.61
CA PHE A 230 8.01 7.99 -11.34
C PHE A 230 8.48 6.56 -11.11
N LYS A 231 9.01 5.89 -12.14
CA LYS A 231 9.48 4.50 -12.03
C LYS A 231 8.42 3.57 -11.40
N ILE A 232 7.16 3.75 -11.83
CA ILE A 232 6.07 2.86 -11.41
C ILE A 232 6.34 1.46 -11.98
N PRO A 233 6.17 0.38 -11.18
CA PRO A 233 6.38 -0.99 -11.61
C PRO A 233 5.66 -1.35 -12.92
N LYS A 234 6.31 -2.13 -13.77
CA LYS A 234 5.79 -2.57 -15.08
C LYS A 234 5.56 -4.09 -15.14
N ILE A 235 6.05 -4.83 -14.16
CA ILE A 235 5.95 -6.26 -14.03
C ILE A 235 5.21 -6.57 -12.73
N ALA A 236 4.20 -7.43 -12.80
CA ALA A 236 3.47 -7.88 -11.61
C ALA A 236 4.37 -8.75 -10.72
N PRO A 237 4.43 -8.49 -9.40
CA PRO A 237 5.08 -9.44 -8.50
C PRO A 237 4.42 -10.81 -8.54
N SER A 238 5.21 -11.85 -8.35
CA SER A 238 4.77 -13.24 -8.31
C SER A 238 5.18 -13.92 -7.01
N PHE A 239 4.39 -14.87 -6.57
CA PHE A 239 4.73 -15.76 -5.46
C PHE A 239 5.58 -16.92 -5.98
N ASN A 240 6.62 -17.30 -5.25
CA ASN A 240 7.49 -18.45 -5.54
C ASN A 240 6.92 -19.73 -4.94
#